data_b24b93de3eecf8d551165dbc98dde465
#
_entry.id   b24b93de3eecf8d551165dbc98dde465
#
_cell.length_a   1.000
_cell.length_b   1.000
_cell.length_c   1.000
_cell.angle_alpha   90.00
_cell.angle_beta   90.00
_cell.angle_gamma   90.00
#
_symmetry.space_group_name_H-M   'P 1'
#
loop_
_entity.id
_entity.type
_entity.pdbx_description
1 polymer ?
#
loop_
_entity_poly.entity_id
_entity_poly.type
_entity_poly.pdbx_seq_one_letter_code
_entity_poly.pdbx_strand_id
1 'polypeptide(L)'
;NNSFLYPRNGAGSFIQILYDALDSSKILMEHEVVKIDNEHKVAQLDDGSKINYEYLINTSPLNHFLGYFEGEKFSALKNRLSYNKVLVFNLGFNKKSKFTEEHWMYIPDKAVNFYRIGFYDNILDADKLSMYIEIGYGKEDEITEQDVEMQLKLTLENLHKLGIIDDDTKLEEHSTIIMDPAYVHINTETEKMVQQFKAEEEKNGIYTIGRYGAWTYCSMEDCMIAARDLAMSLCQG
;
A
#
# COMPACT_ATOMS: atom_id res chain seq x y z
N ASN A 1 13.13 5.03 16.26
CA ASN A 1 14.42 4.53 15.75
C ASN A 1 15.23 5.71 15.24
N ASN A 2 16.45 5.87 15.72
CA ASN A 2 17.34 6.96 15.31
C ASN A 2 18.17 6.61 14.05
N SER A 3 18.06 5.39 13.55
CA SER A 3 18.72 4.93 12.32
C SER A 3 17.94 3.78 11.70
N PHE A 4 17.99 3.68 10.38
CA PHE A 4 17.43 2.58 9.60
C PHE A 4 18.32 2.31 8.40
N LEU A 5 18.25 1.09 7.89
CA LEU A 5 18.94 0.71 6.66
C LEU A 5 17.99 0.91 5.47
N TYR A 6 18.51 1.46 4.40
CA TYR A 6 17.78 1.66 3.16
C TYR A 6 18.56 1.07 1.99
N PRO A 7 17.92 0.30 1.08
CA PRO A 7 18.63 -0.26 -0.09
C PRO A 7 19.12 0.86 -1.02
N ARG A 8 20.36 0.80 -1.48
CA ARG A 8 20.97 1.83 -2.35
C ARG A 8 20.18 2.09 -3.64
N ASN A 9 19.51 1.06 -4.16
CA ASN A 9 18.72 1.14 -5.39
C ASN A 9 17.22 1.30 -5.09
N GLY A 10 16.84 1.79 -3.90
CA GLY A 10 15.45 1.94 -3.47
C GLY A 10 14.83 0.65 -2.93
N ALA A 11 13.69 0.79 -2.25
CA ALA A 11 12.98 -0.34 -1.62
C ALA A 11 12.54 -1.42 -2.63
N GLY A 12 12.23 -1.02 -3.88
CA GLY A 12 11.86 -1.94 -4.95
C GLY A 12 12.95 -2.96 -5.29
N SER A 13 14.24 -2.58 -5.17
CA SER A 13 15.35 -3.52 -5.42
C SER A 13 15.39 -4.68 -4.44
N PHE A 14 14.99 -4.44 -3.19
CA PHE A 14 14.88 -5.50 -2.19
C PHE A 14 13.75 -6.48 -2.54
N ILE A 15 12.61 -5.98 -2.99
CA ILE A 15 11.50 -6.82 -3.44
C ILE A 15 11.88 -7.62 -4.69
N GLN A 16 12.63 -7.00 -5.63
CA GLN A 16 13.12 -7.68 -6.83
C GLN A 16 14.02 -8.89 -6.49
N ILE A 17 14.91 -8.77 -5.51
CA ILE A 17 15.75 -9.89 -5.06
C ILE A 17 14.88 -11.06 -4.55
N LEU A 18 13.81 -10.78 -3.81
CA LEU A 18 12.89 -11.81 -3.35
C LEU A 18 12.11 -12.43 -4.52
N TYR A 19 11.67 -11.63 -5.46
CA TYR A 19 10.96 -12.08 -6.67
C TYR A 19 11.85 -12.99 -7.53
N ASP A 20 13.09 -12.61 -7.76
CA ASP A 20 14.05 -13.36 -8.58
C ASP A 20 14.43 -14.72 -7.97
N ALA A 21 14.22 -14.89 -6.66
CA ALA A 21 14.43 -16.17 -5.98
C ALA A 21 13.24 -17.15 -6.12
N LEU A 22 12.11 -16.70 -6.67
CA LEU A 22 10.91 -17.52 -6.87
C LEU A 22 10.96 -18.25 -8.22
N ASP A 23 10.28 -19.38 -8.29
CA ASP A 23 10.01 -20.08 -9.55
C ASP A 23 8.98 -19.29 -10.37
N SER A 24 9.42 -18.62 -11.42
CA SER A 24 8.57 -17.78 -12.26
C SER A 24 7.39 -18.52 -12.90
N SER A 25 7.51 -19.84 -13.10
CA SER A 25 6.41 -20.68 -13.64
C SER A 25 5.22 -20.80 -12.71
N LYS A 26 5.39 -20.43 -11.42
CA LYS A 26 4.36 -20.47 -10.37
C LYS A 26 3.76 -19.09 -10.09
N ILE A 27 4.16 -18.08 -10.83
CA ILE A 27 3.69 -16.71 -10.67
C ILE A 27 2.78 -16.38 -11.84
N LEU A 28 1.53 -16.08 -11.55
CA LEU A 28 0.55 -15.58 -12.53
C LEU A 28 0.43 -14.07 -12.34
N MET A 29 0.98 -13.31 -13.29
CA MET A 29 0.83 -11.86 -13.34
C MET A 29 -0.37 -11.47 -14.21
N GLU A 30 -0.90 -10.26 -14.01
CA GLU A 30 -2.01 -9.70 -14.81
C GLU A 30 -3.31 -10.52 -14.67
N HIS A 31 -3.50 -11.17 -13.52
CA HIS A 31 -4.72 -11.89 -13.19
C HIS A 31 -5.29 -11.38 -11.86
N GLU A 32 -6.60 -11.28 -11.80
CA GLU A 32 -7.34 -10.89 -10.60
C GLU A 32 -8.24 -12.04 -10.13
N VAL A 33 -8.23 -12.31 -8.81
CA VAL A 33 -9.22 -13.19 -8.20
C VAL A 33 -10.53 -12.41 -8.07
N VAL A 34 -11.60 -12.92 -8.69
CA VAL A 34 -12.91 -12.26 -8.69
C VAL A 34 -13.95 -12.94 -7.83
N LYS A 35 -13.74 -14.23 -7.51
CA LYS A 35 -14.64 -15.00 -6.65
C LYS A 35 -13.89 -16.12 -5.92
N ILE A 36 -14.30 -16.41 -4.69
CA ILE A 36 -13.81 -17.53 -3.88
C ILE A 36 -15.00 -18.38 -3.44
N ASP A 37 -14.97 -19.64 -3.84
CA ASP A 37 -15.86 -20.69 -3.34
C ASP A 37 -15.12 -21.41 -2.20
N ASN A 38 -15.46 -21.05 -0.97
CA ASN A 38 -14.82 -21.58 0.22
C ASN A 38 -15.23 -23.05 0.51
N GLU A 39 -16.42 -23.45 0.10
CA GLU A 39 -16.92 -24.81 0.31
C GLU A 39 -16.17 -25.82 -0.58
N HIS A 40 -15.95 -25.45 -1.85
CA HIS A 40 -15.25 -26.32 -2.81
C HIS A 40 -13.75 -26.00 -2.94
N LYS A 41 -13.24 -25.01 -2.19
CA LYS A 41 -11.85 -24.55 -2.21
C LYS A 41 -11.38 -24.16 -3.62
N VAL A 42 -12.13 -23.30 -4.27
CA VAL A 42 -11.88 -22.83 -5.64
C VAL A 42 -11.78 -21.30 -5.67
N ALA A 43 -10.71 -20.76 -6.23
CA ALA A 43 -10.59 -19.36 -6.60
C ALA A 43 -10.83 -19.22 -8.11
N GLN A 44 -11.69 -18.28 -8.50
CA GLN A 44 -11.96 -17.95 -9.90
C GLN A 44 -11.24 -16.65 -10.25
N LEU A 45 -10.57 -16.65 -11.40
CA LEU A 45 -9.88 -15.49 -11.95
C LEU A 45 -10.79 -14.69 -12.91
N ASP A 46 -10.36 -13.50 -13.24
CA ASP A 46 -11.03 -12.55 -14.15
C ASP A 46 -11.23 -13.09 -15.57
N ASP A 47 -10.34 -13.97 -16.05
CA ASP A 47 -10.45 -14.66 -17.33
C ASP A 47 -11.42 -15.87 -17.31
N GLY A 48 -12.05 -16.15 -16.16
CA GLY A 48 -12.96 -17.25 -15.92
C GLY A 48 -12.27 -18.57 -15.57
N SER A 49 -10.94 -18.64 -15.56
CA SER A 49 -10.19 -19.82 -15.12
C SER A 49 -10.39 -20.07 -13.61
N LYS A 50 -10.15 -21.28 -13.17
CA LYS A 50 -10.36 -21.71 -11.79
C LYS A 50 -9.12 -22.40 -11.25
N ILE A 51 -8.75 -22.04 -10.03
CA ILE A 51 -7.63 -22.62 -9.29
C ILE A 51 -8.17 -23.32 -8.04
N ASN A 52 -7.92 -24.62 -7.92
CA ASN A 52 -8.18 -25.35 -6.68
C ASN A 52 -7.04 -25.07 -5.69
N TYR A 53 -7.36 -24.87 -4.42
CA TYR A 53 -6.38 -24.65 -3.38
C TYR A 53 -6.59 -25.58 -2.19
N GLU A 54 -5.54 -25.97 -1.53
CA GLU A 54 -5.55 -26.58 -0.20
C GLU A 54 -5.48 -25.49 0.86
N TYR A 55 -4.54 -24.58 0.68
CA TYR A 55 -4.36 -23.36 1.48
C TYR A 55 -4.46 -22.14 0.60
N LEU A 56 -5.18 -21.12 1.06
CA LEU A 56 -5.29 -19.81 0.42
C LEU A 56 -4.70 -18.76 1.35
N ILE A 57 -3.65 -18.08 0.89
CA ILE A 57 -2.98 -17.04 1.67
C ILE A 57 -3.26 -15.70 1.01
N ASN A 58 -4.06 -14.87 1.69
CA ASN A 58 -4.39 -13.53 1.23
C ASN A 58 -3.41 -12.51 1.79
N THR A 59 -2.80 -11.73 0.91
CA THR A 59 -2.01 -10.54 1.26
C THR A 59 -2.61 -9.24 0.71
N SER A 60 -3.68 -9.37 -0.12
CA SER A 60 -4.42 -8.23 -0.67
C SER A 60 -5.27 -7.53 0.40
N PRO A 61 -5.75 -6.29 0.16
CA PRO A 61 -6.57 -5.58 1.12
C PRO A 61 -7.80 -6.39 1.56
N LEU A 62 -7.96 -6.54 2.87
CA LEU A 62 -9.02 -7.37 3.46
C LEU A 62 -10.42 -6.93 3.02
N ASN A 63 -10.66 -5.63 2.87
CA ASN A 63 -11.93 -5.10 2.38
C ASN A 63 -12.26 -5.55 0.94
N HIS A 64 -11.25 -5.70 0.07
CA HIS A 64 -11.42 -6.26 -1.27
C HIS A 64 -11.60 -7.78 -1.19
N PHE A 65 -10.73 -8.46 -0.43
CA PHE A 65 -10.76 -9.90 -0.25
C PHE A 65 -12.12 -10.41 0.24
N LEU A 66 -12.73 -9.74 1.22
CA LEU A 66 -14.07 -10.07 1.71
C LEU A 66 -15.17 -9.93 0.64
N GLY A 67 -14.91 -9.15 -0.41
CA GLY A 67 -15.84 -9.00 -1.55
C GLY A 67 -15.85 -10.20 -2.50
N TYR A 68 -14.87 -11.09 -2.45
CA TYR A 68 -14.80 -12.27 -3.30
C TYR A 68 -15.67 -13.43 -2.78
N PHE A 69 -16.16 -13.34 -1.55
CA PHE A 69 -17.02 -14.34 -0.92
C PHE A 69 -18.49 -13.95 -0.99
N GLU A 70 -19.34 -14.96 -1.14
CA GLU A 70 -20.77 -14.81 -0.95
C GLU A 70 -21.13 -15.05 0.53
N GLY A 71 -22.10 -14.29 1.05
CA GLY A 71 -22.62 -14.46 2.39
C GLY A 71 -22.60 -13.21 3.26
N GLU A 72 -23.58 -13.13 4.14
CA GLU A 72 -23.82 -11.94 4.98
C GLU A 72 -22.68 -11.64 5.96
N LYS A 73 -22.02 -12.67 6.50
CA LYS A 73 -20.92 -12.50 7.46
C LYS A 73 -19.73 -11.72 6.86
N PHE A 74 -19.41 -11.98 5.58
CA PHE A 74 -18.31 -11.28 4.89
C PHE A 74 -18.66 -9.82 4.59
N SER A 75 -19.89 -9.58 4.13
CA SER A 75 -20.40 -8.24 3.89
C SER A 75 -20.49 -7.42 5.19
N ALA A 76 -20.90 -8.02 6.30
CA ALA A 76 -20.99 -7.37 7.60
C ALA A 76 -19.61 -6.89 8.09
N LEU A 77 -18.58 -7.74 8.01
CA LEU A 77 -17.21 -7.34 8.34
C LEU A 77 -16.70 -6.26 7.38
N LYS A 78 -16.84 -6.46 6.06
CA LYS A 78 -16.40 -5.51 5.03
C LYS A 78 -16.94 -4.09 5.30
N ASN A 79 -18.21 -3.96 5.66
CA ASN A 79 -18.86 -2.67 5.92
C ASN A 79 -18.35 -1.98 7.19
N ARG A 80 -17.73 -2.71 8.11
CA ARG A 80 -17.13 -2.16 9.34
C ARG A 80 -15.68 -1.70 9.14
N LEU A 81 -15.01 -2.14 8.09
CA LEU A 81 -13.64 -1.76 7.81
C LEU A 81 -13.60 -0.31 7.29
N SER A 82 -12.80 0.50 7.95
CA SER A 82 -12.57 1.91 7.60
C SER A 82 -11.12 2.17 7.28
N TYR A 83 -10.87 3.07 6.34
CA TYR A 83 -9.54 3.43 5.87
C TYR A 83 -9.58 4.81 5.18
N ASN A 84 -8.42 5.36 4.89
CA ASN A 84 -8.30 6.50 4.00
C ASN A 84 -7.62 6.10 2.68
N LYS A 85 -7.80 6.94 1.67
CA LYS A 85 -7.04 6.89 0.43
C LYS A 85 -5.94 7.94 0.47
N VAL A 86 -4.88 7.74 -0.31
CA VAL A 86 -3.81 8.72 -0.47
C VAL A 86 -3.47 8.85 -1.94
N LEU A 87 -3.55 10.08 -2.43
CA LEU A 87 -2.97 10.46 -3.71
C LEU A 87 -1.49 10.81 -3.46
N VAL A 88 -0.61 10.13 -4.16
CA VAL A 88 0.84 10.35 -4.09
C VAL A 88 1.33 10.92 -5.40
N PHE A 89 2.02 12.04 -5.34
CA PHE A 89 2.84 12.51 -6.45
C PHE A 89 4.30 12.18 -6.19
N ASN A 90 4.98 11.58 -7.15
CA ASN A 90 6.43 11.53 -7.21
C ASN A 90 6.88 12.61 -8.19
N LEU A 91 7.72 13.53 -7.73
CA LEU A 91 8.13 14.73 -8.47
C LEU A 91 9.65 14.75 -8.60
N GLY A 92 10.14 14.95 -9.84
CA GLY A 92 11.55 15.13 -10.15
C GLY A 92 11.81 16.54 -10.68
N PHE A 93 12.82 17.24 -10.13
CA PHE A 93 13.14 18.62 -10.48
C PHE A 93 14.56 18.76 -11.03
N ASN A 94 14.84 19.88 -11.70
CA ASN A 94 16.10 20.16 -12.40
C ASN A 94 17.28 20.47 -11.50
N LYS A 95 17.09 20.74 -10.22
CA LYS A 95 18.14 21.08 -9.25
C LYS A 95 17.95 20.43 -7.89
N LYS A 96 18.99 20.40 -7.07
CA LYS A 96 18.98 19.83 -5.72
C LYS A 96 18.09 20.66 -4.77
N SER A 97 17.50 19.98 -3.77
CA SER A 97 16.80 20.65 -2.67
C SER A 97 17.77 21.49 -1.83
N LYS A 98 17.24 22.54 -1.21
CA LYS A 98 17.91 23.27 -0.13
C LYS A 98 17.77 22.57 1.23
N PHE A 99 16.85 21.61 1.34
CA PHE A 99 16.72 20.70 2.47
C PHE A 99 17.59 19.49 2.17
N THR A 100 18.71 19.34 2.87
CA THR A 100 19.74 18.34 2.54
C THR A 100 19.85 17.22 3.56
N GLU A 101 19.17 17.34 4.71
CA GLU A 101 19.23 16.37 5.80
C GLU A 101 17.88 15.72 6.10
N GLU A 102 16.78 16.34 5.67
CA GLU A 102 15.43 15.88 5.93
C GLU A 102 15.08 14.73 4.98
N HIS A 103 14.63 13.60 5.54
CA HIS A 103 14.10 12.49 4.75
C HIS A 103 12.60 12.65 4.47
N TRP A 104 11.87 13.24 5.42
CA TRP A 104 10.46 13.63 5.26
C TRP A 104 10.07 14.75 6.23
N MET A 105 9.01 15.44 5.89
CA MET A 105 8.40 16.47 6.74
C MET A 105 6.88 16.30 6.76
N TYR A 106 6.27 16.56 7.91
CA TYR A 106 4.81 16.71 8.03
C TYR A 106 4.45 18.20 7.96
N ILE A 107 3.39 18.51 7.22
CA ILE A 107 2.90 19.88 7.02
C ILE A 107 1.54 20.00 7.71
N PRO A 108 1.46 20.58 8.91
CA PRO A 108 0.22 20.70 9.65
C PRO A 108 -0.67 21.87 9.19
N ASP A 109 -0.21 22.72 8.27
CA ASP A 109 -0.94 23.86 7.76
C ASP A 109 -2.08 23.42 6.85
N LYS A 110 -3.33 23.63 7.27
CA LYS A 110 -4.54 23.29 6.52
C LYS A 110 -4.75 24.13 5.24
N ALA A 111 -3.98 25.20 5.04
CA ALA A 111 -3.98 25.98 3.80
C ALA A 111 -3.18 25.30 2.67
N VAL A 112 -2.51 24.18 2.96
CA VAL A 112 -1.73 23.38 2.04
C VAL A 112 -2.49 22.08 1.75
N ASN A 113 -2.49 21.64 0.50
CA ASN A 113 -3.28 20.48 0.08
C ASN A 113 -2.66 19.11 0.43
N PHE A 114 -1.43 19.08 0.93
CA PHE A 114 -0.73 17.85 1.33
C PHE A 114 -0.32 17.89 2.80
N TYR A 115 -0.23 16.72 3.41
CA TYR A 115 0.13 16.59 4.83
C TYR A 115 1.55 16.07 5.06
N ARG A 116 2.16 15.42 4.07
CA ARG A 116 3.52 14.88 4.13
C ARG A 116 4.24 15.03 2.81
N ILE A 117 5.52 15.35 2.92
CA ILE A 117 6.46 15.32 1.81
C ILE A 117 7.69 14.52 2.23
N GLY A 118 8.34 13.87 1.29
CA GLY A 118 9.59 13.16 1.53
C GLY A 118 10.59 13.38 0.42
N PHE A 119 11.86 13.29 0.76
CA PHE A 119 12.99 13.60 -0.10
C PHE A 119 13.75 12.32 -0.44
N TYR A 120 13.51 11.77 -1.62
CA TYR A 120 14.24 10.60 -2.10
C TYR A 120 15.71 10.90 -2.38
N ASP A 121 16.00 12.12 -2.86
CA ASP A 121 17.36 12.56 -3.14
C ASP A 121 18.25 12.58 -1.90
N ASN A 122 17.71 12.92 -0.73
CA ASN A 122 18.46 12.86 0.53
C ASN A 122 18.67 11.41 1.03
N ILE A 123 17.71 10.52 0.78
CA ILE A 123 17.82 9.10 1.15
C ILE A 123 18.82 8.38 0.23
N LEU A 124 18.82 8.73 -1.05
CA LEU A 124 19.59 8.05 -2.10
C LEU A 124 20.88 8.78 -2.48
N ASP A 125 21.18 9.93 -1.85
CA ASP A 125 22.31 10.82 -2.15
C ASP A 125 22.37 11.21 -3.65
N ALA A 126 21.22 11.65 -4.18
CA ALA A 126 21.09 12.09 -5.56
C ALA A 126 21.34 13.60 -5.74
N ASP A 127 21.79 13.99 -6.93
CA ASP A 127 22.17 15.39 -7.25
C ASP A 127 20.98 16.29 -7.57
N LYS A 128 19.80 15.73 -7.84
CA LYS A 128 18.58 16.45 -8.18
C LYS A 128 17.47 16.14 -7.20
N LEU A 129 16.65 17.12 -6.85
CA LEU A 129 15.49 16.96 -6.00
C LEU A 129 14.53 15.93 -6.59
N SER A 130 14.31 14.89 -5.85
CA SER A 130 13.30 13.87 -6.09
C SER A 130 12.51 13.68 -4.82
N MET A 131 11.19 13.86 -4.90
CA MET A 131 10.35 13.87 -3.71
C MET A 131 9.01 13.18 -3.95
N TYR A 132 8.39 12.74 -2.86
CA TYR A 132 6.99 12.34 -2.86
C TYR A 132 6.14 13.31 -2.05
N ILE A 133 4.89 13.46 -2.48
CA ILE A 133 3.87 14.30 -1.84
C ILE A 133 2.68 13.42 -1.53
N GLU A 134 2.15 13.49 -0.32
CA GLU A 134 0.96 12.72 0.08
C GLU A 134 -0.23 13.65 0.39
N ILE A 135 -1.34 13.38 -0.29
CA ILE A 135 -2.62 14.07 -0.13
C ILE A 135 -3.66 13.05 0.33
N GLY A 136 -4.28 13.30 1.50
CA GLY A 136 -5.25 12.39 2.10
C GLY A 136 -6.66 12.60 1.59
N TYR A 137 -7.37 11.50 1.36
CA TYR A 137 -8.79 11.47 0.97
C TYR A 137 -9.56 10.51 1.87
N GLY A 138 -10.86 10.78 2.03
CA GLY A 138 -11.76 9.85 2.71
C GLY A 138 -12.01 8.57 1.90
N LYS A 139 -12.48 7.53 2.57
CA LYS A 139 -12.82 6.25 1.94
C LYS A 139 -13.83 6.40 0.78
N GLU A 140 -14.80 7.30 0.94
CA GLU A 140 -15.89 7.48 -0.02
C GLU A 140 -15.56 8.53 -1.11
N ASP A 141 -14.41 9.21 -1.01
CA ASP A 141 -14.04 10.22 -2.00
C ASP A 141 -13.64 9.53 -3.31
N GLU A 142 -14.15 10.04 -4.41
CA GLU A 142 -13.68 9.69 -5.74
C GLU A 142 -12.53 10.60 -6.12
N ILE A 143 -11.49 10.05 -6.74
CA ILE A 143 -10.32 10.79 -7.22
C ILE A 143 -10.28 10.62 -8.74
N THR A 144 -10.76 11.64 -9.44
CA THR A 144 -10.81 11.66 -10.92
C THR A 144 -9.47 12.14 -11.49
N GLU A 145 -9.25 11.92 -12.79
CA GLU A 145 -8.10 12.48 -13.51
C GLU A 145 -8.05 14.01 -13.40
N GLN A 146 -9.20 14.67 -13.46
CA GLN A 146 -9.29 16.12 -13.32
C GLN A 146 -8.89 16.57 -11.90
N ASP A 147 -9.24 15.81 -10.85
CA ASP A 147 -8.80 16.07 -9.49
C ASP A 147 -7.27 15.94 -9.38
N VAL A 148 -6.70 14.91 -9.99
CA VAL A 148 -5.25 14.70 -10.01
C VAL A 148 -4.52 15.88 -10.65
N GLU A 149 -4.98 16.38 -11.81
CA GLU A 149 -4.39 17.53 -12.48
C GLU A 149 -4.49 18.80 -11.63
N MET A 150 -5.66 19.06 -11.05
CA MET A 150 -5.88 20.20 -10.16
C MET A 150 -4.99 20.11 -8.91
N GLN A 151 -4.89 18.95 -8.29
CA GLN A 151 -4.06 18.72 -7.10
C GLN A 151 -2.57 18.87 -7.42
N LEU A 152 -2.09 18.43 -8.58
CA LEU A 152 -0.70 18.63 -9.00
C LEU A 152 -0.36 20.12 -9.10
N LYS A 153 -1.22 20.89 -9.78
CA LYS A 153 -1.03 22.35 -9.91
C LYS A 153 -0.98 23.01 -8.54
N LEU A 154 -1.95 22.73 -7.67
CA LEU A 154 -2.02 23.28 -6.31
C LEU A 154 -0.81 22.86 -5.46
N THR A 155 -0.32 21.63 -5.64
CA THR A 155 0.88 21.13 -4.97
C THR A 155 2.10 21.96 -5.35
N LEU A 156 2.33 22.23 -6.63
CA LEU A 156 3.46 23.05 -7.08
C LEU A 156 3.37 24.50 -6.54
N GLU A 157 2.18 25.10 -6.55
CA GLU A 157 1.94 26.42 -5.96
C GLU A 157 2.25 26.42 -4.46
N ASN A 158 1.83 25.40 -3.72
CA ASN A 158 2.09 25.28 -2.29
C ASN A 158 3.56 24.99 -1.97
N LEU A 159 4.25 24.17 -2.75
CA LEU A 159 5.70 23.94 -2.61
C LEU A 159 6.48 25.24 -2.79
N HIS A 160 6.09 26.08 -3.76
CA HIS A 160 6.67 27.40 -3.97
C HIS A 160 6.37 28.33 -2.79
N LYS A 161 5.12 28.42 -2.35
CA LYS A 161 4.67 29.24 -1.21
C LYS A 161 5.43 28.88 0.09
N LEU A 162 5.68 27.59 0.32
CA LEU A 162 6.47 27.11 1.46
C LEU A 162 7.98 27.32 1.26
N GLY A 163 8.39 27.78 0.09
CA GLY A 163 9.78 27.99 -0.28
C GLY A 163 10.57 26.68 -0.35
N ILE A 164 9.93 25.53 -0.61
CA ILE A 164 10.58 24.26 -0.88
C ILE A 164 11.19 24.26 -2.27
N ILE A 165 10.47 24.81 -3.23
CA ILE A 165 10.95 25.16 -4.57
C ILE A 165 10.93 26.68 -4.76
N ASP A 166 11.63 27.16 -5.78
CA ASP A 166 11.73 28.58 -6.15
C ASP A 166 11.48 28.77 -7.66
N ASP A 167 11.57 30.02 -8.16
CA ASP A 167 11.29 30.40 -9.55
C ASP A 167 12.19 29.66 -10.58
N ASP A 168 13.39 29.27 -10.17
CA ASP A 168 14.35 28.56 -11.02
C ASP A 168 14.19 27.04 -10.94
N THR A 169 13.35 26.55 -10.03
CA THR A 169 13.07 25.12 -9.87
C THR A 169 12.01 24.68 -10.87
N LYS A 170 12.39 23.80 -11.81
CA LYS A 170 11.49 23.30 -12.86
C LYS A 170 11.19 21.84 -12.63
N LEU A 171 9.92 21.49 -12.67
CA LEU A 171 9.48 20.09 -12.72
C LEU A 171 9.94 19.49 -14.05
N GLU A 172 10.72 18.41 -14.00
CA GLU A 172 11.19 17.66 -15.17
C GLU A 172 10.30 16.47 -15.47
N GLU A 173 9.94 15.71 -14.42
CA GLU A 173 9.09 14.53 -14.54
C GLU A 173 8.20 14.38 -13.31
N HIS A 174 7.08 13.70 -13.48
CA HIS A 174 6.22 13.28 -12.37
C HIS A 174 5.51 11.97 -12.67
N SER A 175 5.13 11.27 -11.60
CA SER A 175 4.22 10.15 -11.67
C SER A 175 3.21 10.22 -10.53
N THR A 176 2.08 9.54 -10.69
CA THR A 176 0.96 9.57 -9.76
C THR A 176 0.60 8.16 -9.34
N ILE A 177 0.32 7.99 -8.06
CA ILE A 177 -0.18 6.74 -7.49
C ILE A 177 -1.39 7.06 -6.62
N ILE A 178 -2.50 6.36 -6.79
CA ILE A 178 -3.64 6.38 -5.88
C ILE A 178 -3.58 5.10 -5.06
N MET A 179 -3.40 5.25 -3.75
CA MET A 179 -3.43 4.13 -2.81
C MET A 179 -4.84 3.99 -2.25
N ASP A 180 -5.50 2.87 -2.53
CA ASP A 180 -6.85 2.54 -2.08
C ASP A 180 -6.93 1.05 -1.68
N PRO A 181 -6.94 0.71 -0.38
CA PRO A 181 -6.73 1.57 0.79
C PRO A 181 -5.26 2.01 0.97
N ALA A 182 -5.05 3.15 1.66
CA ALA A 182 -3.71 3.59 2.06
C ALA A 182 -3.42 3.26 3.53
N TYR A 183 -4.15 3.86 4.45
CA TYR A 183 -4.02 3.60 5.88
C TYR A 183 -5.33 3.04 6.42
N VAL A 184 -5.25 1.83 6.98
CA VAL A 184 -6.38 1.18 7.64
C VAL A 184 -6.63 1.83 9.00
N HIS A 185 -7.90 2.05 9.34
CA HIS A 185 -8.29 2.55 10.65
C HIS A 185 -8.54 1.37 11.58
N ILE A 186 -7.76 1.33 12.68
CA ILE A 186 -7.81 0.26 13.67
C ILE A 186 -8.51 0.79 14.90
N ASN A 187 -9.53 0.07 15.36
CA ASN A 187 -10.17 0.28 16.65
C ASN A 187 -10.47 -1.08 17.30
N THR A 188 -10.74 -1.08 18.59
CA THR A 188 -10.92 -2.31 19.38
C THR A 188 -12.04 -3.22 18.85
N GLU A 189 -13.11 -2.65 18.28
CA GLU A 189 -14.23 -3.41 17.72
C GLU A 189 -13.80 -4.13 16.43
N THR A 190 -13.25 -3.38 15.47
CA THR A 190 -12.81 -3.94 14.18
C THR A 190 -11.66 -4.92 14.36
N GLU A 191 -10.74 -4.67 15.28
CA GLU A 191 -9.65 -5.60 15.61
C GLU A 191 -10.20 -6.95 16.07
N LYS A 192 -11.15 -6.95 17.02
CA LYS A 192 -11.81 -8.19 17.47
C LYS A 192 -12.51 -8.92 16.35
N MET A 193 -13.25 -8.21 15.51
CA MET A 193 -13.96 -8.81 14.37
C MET A 193 -13.00 -9.44 13.36
N VAL A 194 -11.89 -8.77 13.05
CA VAL A 194 -10.84 -9.29 12.16
C VAL A 194 -10.18 -10.52 12.77
N GLN A 195 -9.87 -10.54 14.06
CA GLN A 195 -9.31 -11.71 14.74
C GLN A 195 -10.28 -12.90 14.75
N GLN A 196 -11.56 -12.67 14.99
CA GLN A 196 -12.57 -13.71 14.90
C GLN A 196 -12.67 -14.30 13.49
N PHE A 197 -12.74 -13.43 12.48
CA PHE A 197 -12.74 -13.82 11.07
C PHE A 197 -11.53 -14.69 10.74
N LYS A 198 -10.31 -14.26 11.11
CA LYS A 198 -9.09 -15.04 10.89
C LYS A 198 -9.17 -16.43 11.54
N ALA A 199 -9.51 -16.49 12.82
CA ALA A 199 -9.60 -17.76 13.55
C ALA A 199 -10.67 -18.72 12.99
N GLU A 200 -11.73 -18.20 12.37
CA GLU A 200 -12.75 -19.01 11.70
C GLU A 200 -12.25 -19.54 10.35
N GLU A 201 -11.65 -18.66 9.53
CA GLU A 201 -11.24 -19.02 8.17
C GLU A 201 -9.95 -19.83 8.14
N GLU A 202 -9.09 -19.73 9.11
CA GLU A 202 -7.92 -20.63 9.29
C GLU A 202 -8.33 -22.11 9.38
N LYS A 203 -9.48 -22.41 9.97
CA LYS A 203 -10.03 -23.77 10.02
C LYS A 203 -10.41 -24.31 8.63
N ASN A 204 -10.66 -23.40 7.69
CA ASN A 204 -10.98 -23.69 6.29
C ASN A 204 -9.74 -23.66 5.40
N GLY A 205 -8.55 -23.40 5.97
CA GLY A 205 -7.29 -23.28 5.24
C GLY A 205 -7.10 -21.92 4.58
N ILE A 206 -7.81 -20.87 5.04
CA ILE A 206 -7.68 -19.51 4.53
C ILE A 206 -6.97 -18.65 5.57
N TYR A 207 -5.86 -18.07 5.16
CA TYR A 207 -5.00 -17.22 6.00
C TYR A 207 -4.91 -15.82 5.42
N THR A 208 -5.00 -14.79 6.27
CA THR A 208 -4.80 -13.40 5.86
C THR A 208 -3.64 -12.80 6.63
N ILE A 209 -2.59 -12.39 5.92
CA ILE A 209 -1.34 -11.88 6.49
C ILE A 209 -0.89 -10.59 5.83
N GLY A 210 0.13 -9.96 6.40
CA GLY A 210 0.70 -8.70 5.91
C GLY A 210 -0.16 -7.49 6.26
N ARG A 211 0.34 -6.31 5.91
CA ARG A 211 -0.22 -5.02 6.32
C ARG A 211 -1.71 -4.88 5.96
N TYR A 212 -2.06 -5.22 4.74
CA TYR A 212 -3.43 -5.07 4.22
C TYR A 212 -4.29 -6.30 4.43
N GLY A 213 -3.74 -7.51 4.27
CA GLY A 213 -4.49 -8.76 4.49
C GLY A 213 -4.87 -8.95 5.95
N ALA A 214 -3.97 -8.68 6.88
CA ALA A 214 -4.26 -8.76 8.31
C ALA A 214 -4.96 -7.50 8.87
N TRP A 215 -5.21 -6.49 8.04
CA TRP A 215 -5.85 -5.22 8.41
C TRP A 215 -5.16 -4.54 9.60
N THR A 216 -3.85 -4.39 9.53
CA THR A 216 -3.01 -3.87 10.61
C THR A 216 -1.98 -2.86 10.11
N TYR A 217 -1.36 -2.14 11.04
CA TYR A 217 -0.25 -1.25 10.73
C TYR A 217 1.06 -1.94 11.11
N CYS A 218 1.85 -2.33 10.12
CA CYS A 218 3.10 -3.04 10.32
C CYS A 218 4.16 -2.66 9.26
N SER A 219 5.41 -2.97 9.54
CA SER A 219 6.55 -2.76 8.64
C SER A 219 6.68 -3.90 7.62
N MET A 220 7.60 -3.74 6.64
CA MET A 220 7.99 -4.83 5.74
C MET A 220 8.59 -6.01 6.51
N GLU A 221 9.40 -5.74 7.55
CA GLU A 221 9.98 -6.77 8.42
C GLU A 221 8.89 -7.60 9.11
N ASP A 222 7.87 -6.94 9.69
CA ASP A 222 6.74 -7.63 10.31
C ASP A 222 6.00 -8.53 9.31
N CYS A 223 5.82 -8.06 8.07
CA CYS A 223 5.21 -8.87 7.00
C CYS A 223 6.06 -10.11 6.68
N MET A 224 7.37 -9.99 6.62
CA MET A 224 8.28 -11.13 6.39
C MET A 224 8.25 -12.13 7.55
N ILE A 225 8.24 -11.63 8.79
CA ILE A 225 8.11 -12.47 9.99
C ILE A 225 6.79 -13.24 9.95
N ALA A 226 5.67 -12.56 9.69
CA ALA A 226 4.36 -13.19 9.59
C ALA A 226 4.31 -14.27 8.49
N ALA A 227 4.91 -14.00 7.33
CA ALA A 227 4.98 -14.97 6.23
C ALA A 227 5.83 -16.19 6.58
N ARG A 228 7.00 -15.98 7.21
CA ARG A 228 7.87 -17.08 7.70
C ARG A 228 7.14 -17.95 8.71
N ASP A 229 6.53 -17.35 9.71
CA ASP A 229 5.89 -18.07 10.81
C ASP A 229 4.69 -18.90 10.30
N LEU A 230 3.90 -18.32 9.38
CA LEU A 230 2.83 -19.08 8.71
C LEU A 230 3.39 -20.27 7.89
N ALA A 231 4.41 -20.03 7.06
CA ALA A 231 5.03 -21.09 6.27
C ALA A 231 5.55 -22.23 7.15
N MET A 232 6.23 -21.89 8.27
CA MET A 232 6.72 -22.90 9.22
C MET A 232 5.57 -23.69 9.84
N SER A 233 4.45 -23.07 10.18
CA SER A 233 3.29 -23.76 10.75
C SER A 233 2.63 -24.73 9.76
N LEU A 234 2.51 -24.32 8.48
CA LEU A 234 1.93 -25.14 7.42
C LEU A 234 2.82 -26.34 7.02
N CYS A 235 4.15 -26.21 7.17
CA CYS A 235 5.09 -27.30 6.86
C CYS A 235 5.23 -28.34 7.99
N GLN A 236 4.73 -28.08 9.20
CA GLN A 236 4.82 -28.96 10.36
C GLN A 236 3.54 -29.80 10.59
N GLY A 237 2.46 -29.48 9.92
CA GLY A 237 1.19 -30.19 9.94
C GLY A 237 1.04 -31.10 8.72
#